data_2bb4d18188cd1b4c0a9bd39e904f5164
#
_entry.id   2bb4d18188cd1b4c0a9bd39e904f5164
#
_cell.length_a   1.000
_cell.length_b   1.000
_cell.length_c   1.000
_cell.angle_alpha   90.00
_cell.angle_beta   90.00
_cell.angle_gamma   90.00
#
_symmetry.space_group_name_H-M   'P 1'
#
loop_
_entity.id
_entity.type
_entity.pdbx_description
1 polymer ?
#
loop_
_entity_poly.entity_id
_entity_poly.type
_entity_poly.pdbx_seq_one_letter_code
_entity_poly.pdbx_strand_id
1 'polypeptide(L)'
;MPTSSLVNFYVKHIAPQLATLYIGTLRLMLPVAPICASLVFWRRKYIMDYAGFVRKMRIHIEALREGPVQHYFEDVLGRAKAVPADITGFCVQCGNCCMDKRCMFLEPMAEGRYQCGIYHSAFRRLSNCGSFPLNAYDIERYACPSYKVIEIIPKPEVVRH
;
A
#
# COMPACT_ATOMS: atom_id res chain seq x y z
N MET A 1 6.82 25.38 2.10
CA MET A 1 5.81 25.64 3.19
C MET A 1 6.39 25.11 4.48
N PRO A 2 6.45 25.87 5.59
CA PRO A 2 6.96 25.33 6.84
C PRO A 2 6.00 24.22 7.29
N THR A 3 6.50 23.01 7.36
CA THR A 3 5.78 21.89 7.99
C THR A 3 5.49 22.30 9.42
N SER A 4 4.22 22.26 9.84
CA SER A 4 3.86 22.66 11.19
C SER A 4 4.63 21.79 12.19
N SER A 5 5.05 22.35 13.31
CA SER A 5 5.76 21.66 14.39
C SER A 5 5.04 20.37 14.81
N LEU A 6 3.71 20.35 14.70
CA LEU A 6 2.86 19.18 14.98
C LEU A 6 3.08 18.05 13.98
N VAL A 7 3.22 18.34 12.68
CA VAL A 7 3.47 17.32 11.66
C VAL A 7 4.84 16.67 11.88
N ASN A 8 5.86 17.48 12.17
CA ASN A 8 7.19 16.98 12.48
C ASN A 8 7.21 16.10 13.75
N PHE A 9 6.49 16.51 14.79
CA PHE A 9 6.34 15.70 16.00
C PHE A 9 5.66 14.36 15.70
N TYR A 10 4.56 14.38 14.94
CA TYR A 10 3.84 13.19 14.54
C TYR A 10 4.74 12.21 13.76
N VAL A 11 5.37 12.67 12.69
CA VAL A 11 6.23 11.84 11.83
C VAL A 11 7.40 11.24 12.64
N LYS A 12 8.01 12.02 13.52
CA LYS A 12 9.19 11.59 14.29
C LYS A 12 8.85 10.64 15.45
N HIS A 13 7.72 10.83 16.11
CA HIS A 13 7.43 10.15 17.38
C HIS A 13 6.22 9.22 17.33
N ILE A 14 5.19 9.52 16.55
CA ILE A 14 3.94 8.76 16.55
C ILE A 14 3.89 7.72 15.44
N ALA A 15 4.23 8.11 14.21
CA ALA A 15 4.18 7.21 13.05
C ALA A 15 5.00 5.92 13.23
N PRO A 16 6.24 5.93 13.77
CA PRO A 16 7.00 4.72 14.02
C PRO A 16 6.35 3.79 15.05
N GLN A 17 5.71 4.36 16.08
CA GLN A 17 5.01 3.58 17.10
C GLN A 17 3.76 2.91 16.52
N LEU A 18 2.99 3.64 15.70
CA LEU A 18 1.84 3.10 14.99
C LEU A 18 2.25 1.99 14.02
N ALA A 19 3.35 2.16 13.30
CA ALA A 19 3.89 1.13 12.42
C ALA A 19 4.27 -0.13 13.21
N THR A 20 4.94 0.03 14.34
CA THR A 20 5.33 -1.09 15.22
C THR A 20 4.10 -1.81 15.78
N LEU A 21 3.11 -1.07 16.26
CA LEU A 21 1.85 -1.62 16.77
C LEU A 21 1.10 -2.38 15.68
N TYR A 22 1.01 -1.81 14.48
CA TYR A 22 0.37 -2.45 13.33
C TYR A 22 1.04 -3.78 12.98
N ILE A 23 2.37 -3.81 12.88
CA ILE A 23 3.14 -5.04 12.62
C ILE A 23 2.93 -6.07 13.74
N GLY A 24 2.93 -5.64 15.00
CA GLY A 24 2.66 -6.50 16.15
C GLY A 24 1.27 -7.13 16.08
N THR A 25 0.25 -6.35 15.72
CA THR A 25 -1.13 -6.83 15.54
C THR A 25 -1.22 -7.85 14.41
N LEU A 26 -0.56 -7.59 13.26
CA LEU A 26 -0.52 -8.54 12.15
C LEU A 26 0.13 -9.87 12.55
N ARG A 27 1.20 -9.83 13.35
CA ARG A 27 1.86 -11.05 13.87
C ARG A 27 0.94 -11.83 14.82
N LEU A 28 0.23 -11.14 15.69
CA LEU A 28 -0.74 -11.76 16.59
C LEU A 28 -1.89 -12.42 15.83
N MET A 29 -2.29 -11.82 14.72
CA MET A 29 -3.37 -12.35 13.86
C MET A 29 -2.93 -13.53 12.98
N LEU A 30 -1.64 -13.87 12.89
CA LEU A 30 -1.13 -14.94 12.02
C LEU A 30 -1.92 -16.26 12.15
N PRO A 31 -2.21 -16.80 13.35
CA PRO A 31 -2.89 -18.08 13.46
C PRO A 31 -4.35 -18.05 13.00
N VAL A 32 -5.01 -16.92 13.06
CA VAL A 32 -6.42 -16.79 12.64
C VAL A 32 -6.60 -16.22 11.24
N ALA A 33 -5.53 -15.70 10.64
CA ALA A 33 -5.56 -15.00 9.37
C ALA A 33 -6.12 -15.85 8.19
N PRO A 34 -5.77 -17.14 8.01
CA PRO A 34 -6.34 -17.96 6.95
C PRO A 34 -7.85 -18.13 7.08
N ILE A 35 -8.33 -18.26 8.32
CA ILE A 35 -9.76 -18.39 8.63
C ILE A 35 -10.48 -17.09 8.29
N CYS A 36 -9.97 -15.97 8.80
CA CYS A 36 -10.51 -14.63 8.52
C CYS A 36 -10.51 -14.35 7.00
N ALA A 37 -9.41 -14.62 6.30
CA ALA A 37 -9.31 -14.41 4.86
C ALA A 37 -10.32 -15.29 4.09
N SER A 38 -10.50 -16.56 4.50
CA SER A 38 -11.49 -17.45 3.89
C SER A 38 -12.91 -16.92 4.06
N LEU A 39 -13.26 -16.41 5.23
CA LEU A 39 -14.59 -15.87 5.53
C LEU A 39 -14.84 -14.54 4.81
N VAL A 40 -13.90 -13.59 4.92
CA VAL A 40 -14.05 -12.24 4.36
C VAL A 40 -14.09 -12.25 2.83
N PHE A 41 -13.28 -13.10 2.20
CA PHE A 41 -13.21 -13.15 0.73
C PHE A 41 -14.02 -14.29 0.10
N TRP A 42 -14.73 -15.08 0.93
CA TRP A 42 -15.49 -16.28 0.49
C TRP A 42 -14.65 -17.26 -0.34
N ARG A 43 -13.37 -17.41 -0.01
CA ARG A 43 -12.42 -18.23 -0.75
C ARG A 43 -11.83 -19.32 0.15
N ARG A 44 -12.36 -20.54 0.05
CA ARG A 44 -11.92 -21.69 0.84
C ARG A 44 -10.43 -22.02 0.68
N LYS A 45 -9.79 -21.63 -0.42
CA LYS A 45 -8.37 -21.88 -0.69
C LYS A 45 -7.42 -21.40 0.40
N TYR A 46 -7.76 -20.33 1.12
CA TYR A 46 -6.90 -19.78 2.17
C TYR A 46 -6.86 -20.66 3.42
N ILE A 47 -7.95 -21.36 3.73
CA ILE A 47 -7.98 -22.30 4.86
C ILE A 47 -7.49 -23.69 4.44
N MET A 48 -7.71 -24.10 3.17
CA MET A 48 -7.22 -25.38 2.65
C MET A 48 -5.69 -25.43 2.59
N ASP A 49 -5.03 -24.31 2.25
CA ASP A 49 -3.58 -24.15 2.30
C ASP A 49 -3.18 -23.30 3.52
N TYR A 50 -3.62 -23.71 4.70
CA TYR A 50 -3.39 -22.97 5.95
C TYR A 50 -1.91 -22.67 6.18
N ALA A 51 -1.05 -23.67 6.15
CA ALA A 51 0.38 -23.52 6.39
C ALA A 51 1.07 -22.63 5.35
N GLY A 52 0.71 -22.80 4.06
CA GLY A 52 1.19 -21.96 2.98
C GLY A 52 0.76 -20.51 3.13
N PHE A 53 -0.49 -20.26 3.49
CA PHE A 53 -0.99 -18.90 3.71
C PHE A 53 -0.30 -18.22 4.90
N VAL A 54 -0.15 -18.89 6.04
CA VAL A 54 0.57 -18.37 7.21
C VAL A 54 2.02 -18.04 6.86
N ARG A 55 2.70 -18.91 6.08
CA ARG A 55 4.06 -18.63 5.62
C ARG A 55 4.13 -17.40 4.73
N LYS A 56 3.24 -17.28 3.74
CA LYS A 56 3.14 -16.08 2.86
C LYS A 56 2.87 -14.81 3.67
N MET A 57 1.97 -14.89 4.64
CA MET A 57 1.65 -13.75 5.50
C MET A 57 2.85 -13.33 6.35
N ARG A 58 3.62 -14.29 6.90
CA ARG A 58 4.84 -13.99 7.64
C ARG A 58 5.86 -13.24 6.77
N ILE A 59 6.11 -13.72 5.56
CA ILE A 59 7.01 -13.08 4.60
C ILE A 59 6.53 -11.68 4.24
N HIS A 60 5.22 -11.51 4.05
CA HIS A 60 4.62 -10.20 3.79
C HIS A 60 4.80 -9.22 4.95
N ILE A 61 4.60 -9.67 6.19
CA ILE A 61 4.80 -8.84 7.39
C ILE A 61 6.26 -8.37 7.50
N GLU A 62 7.23 -9.21 7.20
CA GLU A 62 8.65 -8.79 7.20
C GLU A 62 8.92 -7.76 6.09
N ALA A 63 8.40 -7.97 4.88
CA ALA A 63 8.53 -7.00 3.80
C ALA A 63 7.86 -5.64 4.13
N LEU A 64 6.73 -5.65 4.80
CA LEU A 64 6.06 -4.43 5.27
C LEU A 64 6.87 -3.70 6.35
N ARG A 65 7.56 -4.43 7.21
CA ARG A 65 8.42 -3.88 8.26
C ARG A 65 9.64 -3.15 7.70
N GLU A 66 10.14 -3.53 6.52
CA GLU A 66 11.33 -2.95 5.85
C GLU A 66 11.11 -1.51 5.33
N GLY A 67 9.97 -0.88 5.63
CA GLY A 67 9.70 0.52 5.32
C GLY A 67 8.27 0.86 4.88
N PRO A 68 7.58 0.04 4.06
CA PRO A 68 6.29 0.43 3.49
C PRO A 68 5.22 0.83 4.52
N VAL A 69 5.20 0.20 5.71
CA VAL A 69 4.23 0.54 6.76
C VAL A 69 4.57 1.87 7.41
N GLN A 70 5.83 2.15 7.67
CA GLN A 70 6.25 3.42 8.25
C GLN A 70 5.89 4.57 7.32
N HIS A 71 6.25 4.48 6.03
CA HIS A 71 5.89 5.48 5.02
C HIS A 71 4.37 5.68 4.92
N TYR A 72 3.59 4.60 5.01
CA TYR A 72 2.15 4.71 5.01
C TYR A 72 1.62 5.57 6.17
N PHE A 73 2.12 5.38 7.38
CA PHE A 73 1.70 6.18 8.53
C PHE A 73 2.23 7.62 8.47
N GLU A 74 3.42 7.85 7.93
CA GLU A 74 3.98 9.19 7.74
C GLU A 74 3.16 10.01 6.72
N ASP A 75 2.76 9.39 5.62
CA ASP A 75 2.11 10.07 4.50
C ASP A 75 0.58 10.14 4.62
N VAL A 76 -0.08 9.10 5.17
CA VAL A 76 -1.56 9.01 5.18
C VAL A 76 -2.21 10.01 6.10
N LEU A 77 -1.60 10.38 7.22
CA LEU A 77 -2.20 11.36 8.15
C LEU A 77 -2.06 12.80 7.68
N GLY A 78 -1.23 13.06 6.68
CA GLY A 78 -1.12 14.37 6.03
C GLY A 78 -1.98 14.53 4.78
N ARG A 79 -2.64 13.46 4.28
CA ARG A 79 -3.31 13.48 2.97
C ARG A 79 -4.66 12.79 2.99
N ALA A 80 -5.63 13.38 2.29
CA ALA A 80 -6.85 12.68 1.90
C ALA A 80 -6.49 11.44 1.05
N LYS A 81 -7.29 10.37 1.12
CA LYS A 81 -7.10 9.10 0.37
C LYS A 81 -7.22 9.24 -1.17
N ALA A 82 -7.02 10.42 -1.69
CA ALA A 82 -7.03 10.71 -3.12
C ALA A 82 -5.61 10.63 -3.68
N VAL A 83 -5.49 10.17 -4.92
CA VAL A 83 -4.24 10.25 -5.67
C VAL A 83 -3.83 11.72 -5.71
N PRO A 84 -2.56 12.08 -5.40
CA PRO A 84 -2.09 13.45 -5.47
C PRO A 84 -2.40 14.10 -6.81
N ALA A 85 -2.69 15.41 -6.81
CA ALA A 85 -3.11 16.13 -8.02
C ALA A 85 -2.02 16.19 -9.11
N ASP A 86 -0.76 16.01 -8.72
CA ASP A 86 0.40 15.92 -9.59
C ASP A 86 0.63 14.52 -10.18
N ILE A 87 -0.24 13.55 -9.88
CA ILE A 87 -0.14 12.18 -10.38
C ILE A 87 -1.38 11.85 -11.20
N THR A 88 -1.17 11.28 -12.39
CA THR A 88 -2.24 10.78 -13.27
C THR A 88 -2.07 9.30 -13.55
N GLY A 89 -3.18 8.62 -13.83
CA GLY A 89 -3.21 7.21 -14.20
C GLY A 89 -4.19 6.40 -13.39
N PHE A 90 -4.22 5.10 -13.68
CA PHE A 90 -5.02 4.12 -12.95
C PHE A 90 -4.28 2.78 -12.87
N CYS A 91 -4.52 2.01 -11.82
CA CYS A 91 -3.83 0.74 -11.60
C CYS A 91 -4.21 -0.31 -12.66
N VAL A 92 -3.25 -0.72 -13.48
CA VAL A 92 -3.40 -1.80 -14.49
C VAL A 92 -3.08 -3.19 -13.92
N GLN A 93 -2.93 -3.31 -12.61
CA GLN A 93 -2.67 -4.58 -11.90
C GLN A 93 -1.36 -5.27 -12.32
N CYS A 94 -0.33 -4.52 -12.67
CA CYS A 94 0.97 -5.08 -13.10
C CYS A 94 1.65 -5.94 -12.03
N GLY A 95 1.29 -5.79 -10.76
CA GLY A 95 1.85 -6.58 -9.65
C GLY A 95 3.13 -6.05 -9.04
N ASN A 96 3.83 -5.07 -9.64
CA ASN A 96 5.14 -4.62 -9.17
C ASN A 96 5.17 -4.24 -7.68
N CYS A 97 4.26 -3.37 -7.23
CA CYS A 97 4.17 -3.00 -5.81
C CYS A 97 3.77 -4.17 -4.89
N CYS A 98 3.06 -5.17 -5.43
CA CYS A 98 2.70 -6.38 -4.70
C CYS A 98 3.89 -7.34 -4.58
N MET A 99 4.73 -7.43 -5.61
CA MET A 99 5.94 -8.26 -5.59
C MET A 99 6.97 -7.71 -4.60
N ASP A 100 7.20 -6.40 -4.59
CA ASP A 100 8.10 -5.75 -3.62
C ASP A 100 7.64 -6.01 -2.18
N LYS A 101 6.35 -5.83 -1.91
CA LYS A 101 5.75 -6.10 -0.59
C LYS A 101 5.56 -7.59 -0.30
N ARG A 102 5.92 -8.48 -1.23
CA ARG A 102 5.72 -9.94 -1.11
C ARG A 102 4.29 -10.28 -0.67
N CYS A 103 3.31 -9.64 -1.32
CA CYS A 103 1.91 -9.67 -0.90
C CYS A 103 1.35 -11.10 -0.91
N MET A 104 0.71 -11.51 0.19
CA MET A 104 0.10 -12.84 0.33
C MET A 104 -1.10 -13.07 -0.58
N PHE A 105 -1.70 -12.02 -1.12
CA PHE A 105 -2.83 -12.07 -2.05
C PHE A 105 -2.41 -11.97 -3.52
N LEU A 106 -1.11 -11.92 -3.79
CA LEU A 106 -0.60 -11.94 -5.16
C LEU A 106 -0.73 -13.35 -5.74
N GLU A 107 -1.41 -13.47 -6.86
CA GLU A 107 -1.69 -14.72 -7.56
C GLU A 107 -1.01 -14.70 -8.93
N PRO A 108 -0.26 -15.76 -9.28
CA PRO A 108 0.30 -15.87 -10.63
C PRO A 108 -0.83 -16.15 -11.63
N MET A 109 -0.72 -15.54 -12.80
CA MET A 109 -1.55 -15.79 -13.97
C MET A 109 -0.75 -16.50 -15.06
N ALA A 110 -1.44 -16.92 -16.13
CA ALA A 110 -0.77 -17.35 -17.35
C ALA A 110 0.20 -16.28 -17.88
N GLU A 111 1.19 -16.70 -18.66
CA GLU A 111 2.16 -15.81 -19.31
C GLU A 111 3.06 -15.00 -18.35
N GLY A 112 3.30 -15.49 -17.12
CA GLY A 112 4.18 -14.83 -16.16
C GLY A 112 3.64 -13.54 -15.58
N ARG A 113 2.36 -13.23 -15.80
CA ARG A 113 1.69 -12.08 -15.20
C ARG A 113 1.20 -12.41 -13.79
N TYR A 114 0.90 -11.37 -13.03
CA TYR A 114 0.37 -11.49 -11.68
C TYR A 114 -0.92 -10.68 -11.54
N GLN A 115 -1.79 -11.10 -10.64
CA GLN A 115 -2.98 -10.34 -10.28
C GLN A 115 -3.18 -10.28 -8.78
N CYS A 116 -3.86 -9.24 -8.32
CA CYS A 116 -4.27 -9.12 -6.92
C CYS A 116 -5.55 -9.95 -6.68
N GLY A 117 -5.45 -11.02 -5.89
CA GLY A 117 -6.60 -11.88 -5.57
C GLY A 117 -7.74 -11.19 -4.83
N ILE A 118 -7.52 -9.98 -4.28
CA ILE A 118 -8.53 -9.20 -3.58
C ILE A 118 -8.79 -7.82 -4.23
N TYR A 119 -8.43 -7.67 -5.52
CA TYR A 119 -8.46 -6.36 -6.19
C TYR A 119 -9.78 -5.61 -6.05
N HIS A 120 -10.91 -6.30 -6.19
CA HIS A 120 -12.24 -5.70 -6.13
C HIS A 120 -12.85 -5.65 -4.72
N SER A 121 -12.12 -6.10 -3.70
CA SER A 121 -12.63 -6.12 -2.33
C SER A 121 -12.63 -4.73 -1.67
N ALA A 122 -13.58 -4.50 -0.75
CA ALA A 122 -13.59 -3.32 0.10
C ALA A 122 -12.33 -3.24 0.97
N PHE A 123 -11.82 -4.40 1.40
CA PHE A 123 -10.59 -4.49 2.20
C PHE A 123 -9.39 -3.86 1.50
N ARG A 124 -9.22 -4.10 0.18
CA ARG A 124 -8.16 -3.46 -0.59
C ARG A 124 -8.29 -1.93 -0.56
N ARG A 125 -9.51 -1.40 -0.69
CA ARG A 125 -9.76 0.06 -0.69
C ARG A 125 -9.40 0.72 0.64
N LEU A 126 -9.55 -0.01 1.74
CA LEU A 126 -9.25 0.47 3.09
C LEU A 126 -7.79 0.22 3.50
N SER A 127 -7.05 -0.56 2.73
CA SER A 127 -5.65 -0.87 2.98
C SER A 127 -4.71 0.12 2.27
N ASN A 128 -3.42 0.02 2.58
CA ASN A 128 -2.36 0.76 1.90
C ASN A 128 -2.44 0.66 0.35
N CYS A 129 -2.84 -0.51 -0.19
CA CYS A 129 -3.01 -0.69 -1.62
C CYS A 129 -4.13 0.17 -2.24
N GLY A 130 -5.10 0.60 -1.45
CA GLY A 130 -6.16 1.52 -1.89
C GLY A 130 -5.72 2.97 -1.98
N SER A 131 -4.65 3.32 -1.28
CA SER A 131 -4.08 4.67 -1.23
C SER A 131 -2.88 4.86 -2.15
N PHE A 132 -2.46 3.82 -2.87
CA PHE A 132 -1.32 3.86 -3.79
C PHE A 132 -1.69 4.55 -5.12
N PRO A 133 -0.81 5.40 -5.67
CA PRO A 133 0.44 5.91 -5.10
C PRO A 133 0.20 7.07 -4.14
N LEU A 134 0.97 7.15 -3.05
CA LEU A 134 0.90 8.26 -2.10
C LEU A 134 1.67 9.49 -2.60
N ASN A 135 2.73 9.26 -3.36
CA ASN A 135 3.61 10.29 -3.89
C ASN A 135 4.39 9.79 -5.13
N ALA A 136 5.17 10.68 -5.74
CA ALA A 136 6.02 10.35 -6.89
C ALA A 136 7.05 9.25 -6.58
N TYR A 137 7.58 9.22 -5.35
CA TYR A 137 8.55 8.22 -4.91
C TYR A 137 7.99 6.79 -4.97
N ASP A 138 6.70 6.61 -4.66
CA ASP A 138 6.05 5.30 -4.78
C ASP A 138 6.04 4.79 -6.23
N ILE A 139 5.85 5.70 -7.20
CA ILE A 139 5.84 5.34 -8.62
C ILE A 139 7.22 4.88 -9.05
N GLU A 140 8.25 5.61 -8.65
CA GLU A 140 9.64 5.33 -8.97
C GLU A 140 10.13 4.05 -8.29
N ARG A 141 9.91 3.93 -6.97
CA ARG A 141 10.31 2.78 -6.15
C ARG A 141 9.79 1.46 -6.72
N TYR A 142 8.53 1.43 -7.14
CA TYR A 142 7.91 0.20 -7.64
C TYR A 142 7.98 0.07 -9.16
N ALA A 143 8.70 0.95 -9.86
CA ALA A 143 8.73 1.01 -11.33
C ALA A 143 7.32 0.87 -11.91
N CYS A 144 6.38 1.69 -11.41
CA CYS A 144 4.97 1.55 -11.73
C CYS A 144 4.67 2.03 -13.15
N PRO A 145 4.21 1.16 -14.06
CA PRO A 145 3.90 1.57 -15.44
C PRO A 145 2.56 2.30 -15.56
N SER A 146 1.76 2.30 -14.48
CA SER A 146 0.36 2.72 -14.50
C SER A 146 0.15 4.18 -14.18
N TYR A 147 1.07 4.77 -13.44
CA TYR A 147 0.98 6.13 -12.95
C TYR A 147 2.15 6.96 -13.44
N LYS A 148 1.89 8.24 -13.68
CA LYS A 148 2.90 9.22 -14.13
C LYS A 148 2.75 10.49 -13.33
N VAL A 149 3.89 11.12 -13.02
CA VAL A 149 3.91 12.46 -12.44
C VAL A 149 3.64 13.46 -13.55
N ILE A 150 2.71 14.39 -13.32
CA ILE A 150 2.44 15.51 -14.20
C ILE A 150 3.34 16.65 -13.76
N GLU A 151 4.19 17.16 -14.64
CA GLU A 151 4.87 18.43 -14.38
C GLU A 151 3.82 19.53 -14.37
N ILE A 152 3.55 20.10 -13.21
CA ILE A 152 2.71 21.28 -13.07
C ILE A 152 3.54 22.46 -13.58
N ILE A 153 3.41 22.76 -14.87
CA ILE A 153 3.95 24.00 -15.42
C ILE A 153 3.16 25.13 -14.77
N PRO A 154 3.78 25.98 -13.94
CA PRO A 154 3.06 27.10 -13.34
C PRO A 154 2.52 27.97 -14.48
N LYS A 155 1.18 28.18 -14.49
CA LYS A 155 0.59 29.12 -15.46
C LYS A 155 1.32 30.45 -15.32
N PRO A 156 1.80 31.04 -16.45
CA PRO A 156 2.38 32.37 -16.39
C PRO A 156 1.34 33.32 -15.76
N GLU A 157 1.74 34.02 -14.71
CA GLU A 157 0.92 35.09 -14.13
C GLU A 157 0.60 36.08 -15.25
N VAL A 158 -0.68 36.19 -15.60
CA VAL A 158 -1.15 37.24 -16.51
C VAL A 158 -1.01 38.54 -15.74
N VAL A 159 0.11 39.23 -15.95
CA VAL A 159 0.28 40.60 -15.49
C VAL A 159 -0.79 41.45 -16.19
N ARG A 160 -1.85 41.77 -15.49
CA ARG A 160 -2.85 42.76 -15.96
C ARG A 160 -2.23 44.15 -15.79
N HIS A 161 -1.86 44.72 -16.91
CA HIS A 161 -1.50 46.15 -17.01
C HIS A 161 -2.78 47.00 -16.98
#